data_7e60ea3596a5c642abd05c11d65aaac5
#
_entry.id   7e60ea3596a5c642abd05c11d65aaac5
#
_cell.length_a   1.000
_cell.length_b   1.000
_cell.length_c   1.000
_cell.angle_alpha   90.00
_cell.angle_beta   90.00
_cell.angle_gamma   90.00
#
_symmetry.space_group_name_H-M   'P 1'
#
loop_
_entity.id
_entity.type
_entity.pdbx_description
1 polymer ?
#
loop_
_entity_poly.entity_id
_entity_poly.type
_entity_poly.pdbx_seq_one_letter_code
_entity_poly.pdbx_strand_id
1 'polypeptide(L)'
;MNSHMTYEEYLEQVKTGITTESGECPVTTLLLMLQGKWKSQVLYALGMHDTVRFGLLKKEIPGITNTMLAATLRDLESDGLVHREQFNEVPPHVEYSLSEKGHDLQPIFYEMMIWGFKHGQQ
;
A
#
# COMPACT_ATOMS: atom_id res chain seq x y z
N MET A 1 2.95 -21.01 -1.01
CA MET A 1 3.02 -20.50 0.37
C MET A 1 1.62 -20.28 0.91
N ASN A 2 1.36 -20.70 2.12
CA ASN A 2 0.05 -20.57 2.76
C ASN A 2 -0.14 -19.14 3.27
N SER A 3 -1.22 -18.47 2.84
CA SER A 3 -1.52 -17.10 3.26
C SER A 3 -1.97 -17.02 4.72
N HIS A 4 -2.25 -18.15 5.36
CA HIS A 4 -2.68 -18.22 6.77
C HIS A 4 -1.61 -18.77 7.68
N MET A 5 -0.36 -18.58 7.30
CA MET A 5 0.79 -19.03 8.05
C MET A 5 0.81 -18.39 9.46
N THR A 6 1.05 -19.24 10.48
CA THR A 6 1.26 -18.73 11.83
C THR A 6 2.65 -18.14 11.97
N TYR A 7 2.86 -17.39 13.05
CA TYR A 7 4.19 -16.83 13.31
C TYR A 7 5.23 -17.94 13.50
N GLU A 8 4.89 -19.03 14.18
CA GLU A 8 5.78 -20.16 14.38
C GLU A 8 6.15 -20.83 13.06
N GLU A 9 5.18 -21.01 12.18
CA GLU A 9 5.42 -21.54 10.85
C GLU A 9 6.33 -20.61 10.04
N TYR A 10 6.11 -19.31 10.16
CA TYR A 10 6.98 -18.32 9.53
C TYR A 10 8.42 -18.45 10.00
N LEU A 11 8.65 -18.57 11.32
CA LEU A 11 10.00 -18.72 11.85
C LEU A 11 10.69 -19.98 11.33
N GLU A 12 9.95 -21.08 11.22
CA GLU A 12 10.51 -22.31 10.66
C GLU A 12 10.95 -22.12 9.22
N GLN A 13 10.12 -21.42 8.42
CA GLN A 13 10.45 -21.17 7.02
C GLN A 13 11.61 -20.20 6.86
N VAL A 14 11.73 -19.21 7.74
CA VAL A 14 12.87 -18.29 7.73
C VAL A 14 14.17 -19.07 7.88
N LYS A 15 14.19 -20.08 8.75
CA LYS A 15 15.38 -20.91 8.96
C LYS A 15 15.76 -21.70 7.71
N THR A 16 14.79 -22.07 6.90
CA THR A 16 15.03 -22.85 5.67
C THR A 16 15.16 -21.99 4.42
N GLY A 17 14.94 -20.67 4.55
CA GLY A 17 15.03 -19.75 3.44
C GLY A 17 13.73 -19.67 2.64
N ILE A 18 12.90 -18.64 2.90
CA ILE A 18 11.66 -18.45 2.18
C ILE A 18 11.95 -17.70 0.89
N THR A 19 11.50 -18.23 -0.24
CA THR A 19 11.57 -17.54 -1.51
C THR A 19 10.26 -17.74 -2.27
N THR A 20 10.00 -16.83 -3.20
CA THR A 20 8.90 -17.00 -4.17
C THR A 20 9.31 -18.04 -5.21
N GLU A 21 8.37 -18.41 -6.08
CA GLU A 21 8.68 -19.33 -7.19
C GLU A 21 9.79 -18.79 -8.09
N SER A 22 9.94 -17.47 -8.18
CA SER A 22 11.01 -16.83 -8.96
C SER A 22 12.34 -16.78 -8.21
N GLY A 23 12.39 -17.26 -6.97
CA GLY A 23 13.60 -17.23 -6.14
C GLY A 23 13.77 -15.94 -5.35
N GLU A 24 12.77 -15.04 -5.38
CA GLU A 24 12.84 -13.77 -4.66
C GLU A 24 12.27 -13.90 -3.25
N CYS A 25 12.84 -13.12 -2.32
CA CYS A 25 12.31 -13.03 -0.97
C CYS A 25 11.00 -12.22 -0.99
N PRO A 26 9.90 -12.78 -0.47
CA PRO A 26 8.62 -12.05 -0.48
C PRO A 26 8.66 -10.70 0.25
N VAL A 27 9.45 -10.61 1.32
CA VAL A 27 9.58 -9.35 2.06
C VAL A 27 10.31 -8.31 1.21
N THR A 28 11.38 -8.70 0.55
CA THR A 28 12.11 -7.80 -0.35
C THR A 28 11.22 -7.33 -1.49
N THR A 29 10.45 -8.24 -2.07
CA THR A 29 9.53 -7.89 -3.17
C THR A 29 8.52 -6.84 -2.71
N LEU A 30 7.94 -7.00 -1.52
CA LEU A 30 7.00 -6.03 -0.98
C LEU A 30 7.67 -4.66 -0.74
N LEU A 31 8.86 -4.66 -0.13
CA LEU A 31 9.56 -3.41 0.15
C LEU A 31 9.92 -2.67 -1.13
N LEU A 32 10.31 -3.39 -2.17
CA LEU A 32 10.58 -2.77 -3.48
C LEU A 32 9.31 -2.20 -4.10
N MET A 33 8.18 -2.90 -3.96
CA MET A 33 6.90 -2.41 -4.46
C MET A 33 6.49 -1.10 -3.79
N LEU A 34 6.81 -0.93 -2.51
CA LEU A 34 6.46 0.27 -1.75
C LEU A 34 7.56 1.32 -1.75
N GLN A 35 8.63 1.09 -2.51
CA GLN A 35 9.79 1.98 -2.54
C GLN A 35 9.41 3.36 -3.03
N GLY A 36 10.07 4.37 -2.45
CA GLY A 36 9.85 5.75 -2.78
C GLY A 36 9.13 6.48 -1.66
N LYS A 37 9.15 7.78 -1.75
CA LYS A 37 8.65 8.64 -0.67
C LYS A 37 7.13 8.58 -0.53
N TRP A 38 6.41 8.39 -1.63
CA TRP A 38 4.98 8.70 -1.65
C TRP A 38 4.06 7.48 -1.64
N LYS A 39 4.50 6.31 -2.11
CA LYS A 39 3.61 5.15 -2.27
C LYS A 39 2.97 4.71 -0.96
N SER A 40 3.77 4.52 0.09
CA SER A 40 3.22 4.10 1.38
C SER A 40 2.32 5.17 1.98
N GLN A 41 2.66 6.45 1.81
CA GLN A 41 1.83 7.53 2.33
C GLN A 41 0.47 7.60 1.62
N VAL A 42 0.45 7.40 0.30
CA VAL A 42 -0.79 7.40 -0.47
C VAL A 42 -1.65 6.21 -0.08
N LEU A 43 -1.05 5.02 0.05
CA LEU A 43 -1.79 3.83 0.48
C LEU A 43 -2.37 3.99 1.88
N TYR A 44 -1.59 4.55 2.79
CA TYR A 44 -2.06 4.80 4.14
C TYR A 44 -3.25 5.77 4.15
N ALA A 45 -3.15 6.86 3.39
CA ALA A 45 -4.24 7.83 3.29
C ALA A 45 -5.50 7.21 2.68
N LEU A 46 -5.35 6.41 1.62
CA LEU A 46 -6.48 5.71 1.00
C LEU A 46 -7.17 4.77 1.97
N GLY A 47 -6.42 4.17 2.89
CA GLY A 47 -6.96 3.25 3.88
C GLY A 47 -7.91 3.90 4.87
N MET A 48 -7.93 5.21 4.97
CA MET A 48 -8.83 5.94 5.86
C MET A 48 -10.21 6.16 5.24
N HIS A 49 -10.40 5.80 3.99
CA HIS A 49 -11.63 6.08 3.26
C HIS A 49 -12.13 4.83 2.56
N ASP A 50 -13.44 4.74 2.36
CA ASP A 50 -13.99 3.75 1.43
C ASP A 50 -13.66 4.15 0.00
N THR A 51 -13.94 5.41 -0.34
CA THR A 51 -13.52 6.03 -1.60
C THR A 51 -13.12 7.47 -1.32
N VAL A 52 -12.27 8.02 -2.17
CA VAL A 52 -11.82 9.40 -1.99
C VAL A 52 -11.50 10.01 -3.35
N ARG A 53 -11.80 11.29 -3.50
CA ARG A 53 -11.46 12.05 -4.71
C ARG A 53 -10.04 12.59 -4.60
N PHE A 54 -9.46 12.87 -5.75
CA PHE A 54 -8.08 13.33 -5.88
C PHE A 54 -7.78 14.55 -5.00
N GLY A 55 -8.65 15.55 -5.03
CA GLY A 55 -8.42 16.80 -4.30
C GLY A 55 -8.33 16.63 -2.80
N LEU A 56 -9.20 15.78 -2.23
CA LEU A 56 -9.16 15.51 -0.79
C LEU A 56 -7.92 14.70 -0.43
N LEU A 57 -7.62 13.70 -1.25
CA LEU A 57 -6.43 12.87 -1.02
C LEU A 57 -5.17 13.72 -1.02
N LYS A 58 -5.07 14.66 -1.96
CA LYS A 58 -3.93 15.59 -2.03
C LYS A 58 -3.79 16.40 -0.74
N LYS A 59 -4.90 16.87 -0.19
CA LYS A 59 -4.87 17.65 1.06
C LYS A 59 -4.38 16.84 2.24
N GLU A 60 -4.58 15.54 2.23
CA GLU A 60 -4.21 14.67 3.33
C GLU A 60 -2.74 14.22 3.28
N ILE A 61 -2.03 14.53 2.21
CA ILE A 61 -0.62 14.12 2.05
C ILE A 61 0.24 15.38 1.94
N PRO A 62 0.80 15.84 3.06
CA PRO A 62 1.56 17.10 3.06
C PRO A 62 2.73 17.09 2.08
N GLY A 63 2.83 18.13 1.28
CA GLY A 63 3.95 18.34 0.38
C GLY A 63 3.85 17.64 -0.96
N ILE A 64 2.84 16.80 -1.18
CA ILE A 64 2.72 16.12 -2.48
C ILE A 64 2.16 17.09 -3.52
N THR A 65 2.73 17.05 -4.72
CA THR A 65 2.22 17.84 -5.85
C THR A 65 1.19 17.05 -6.62
N ASN A 66 0.39 17.75 -7.44
CA ASN A 66 -0.57 17.08 -8.32
C ASN A 66 0.11 16.05 -9.23
N THR A 67 1.27 16.42 -9.78
CA THR A 67 2.03 15.54 -10.67
C THR A 67 2.50 14.29 -9.94
N MET A 68 3.02 14.44 -8.74
CA MET A 68 3.50 13.31 -7.94
C MET A 68 2.35 12.39 -7.52
N LEU A 69 1.24 12.97 -7.07
CA LEU A 69 0.09 12.17 -6.66
C LEU A 69 -0.49 11.40 -7.84
N ALA A 70 -0.65 12.05 -8.99
CA ALA A 70 -1.16 11.39 -10.18
C ALA A 70 -0.26 10.23 -10.61
N ALA A 71 1.06 10.45 -10.63
CA ALA A 71 2.02 9.41 -10.99
C ALA A 71 1.99 8.25 -9.99
N THR A 72 1.95 8.57 -8.70
CA THR A 72 1.91 7.55 -7.64
C THR A 72 0.65 6.71 -7.75
N LEU A 73 -0.50 7.34 -7.95
CA LEU A 73 -1.77 6.61 -8.10
C LEU A 73 -1.75 5.70 -9.32
N ARG A 74 -1.19 6.14 -10.45
CA ARG A 74 -1.05 5.29 -11.64
C ARG A 74 -0.17 4.07 -11.35
N ASP A 75 0.94 4.27 -10.66
CA ASP A 75 1.83 3.17 -10.31
C ASP A 75 1.13 2.17 -9.38
N LEU A 76 0.42 2.67 -8.37
CA LEU A 76 -0.29 1.81 -7.44
C LEU A 76 -1.45 1.07 -8.11
N GLU A 77 -2.13 1.71 -9.04
CA GLU A 77 -3.17 1.06 -9.83
C GLU A 77 -2.57 -0.05 -10.69
N SER A 78 -1.44 0.22 -11.34
CA SER A 78 -0.71 -0.75 -12.14
C SER A 78 -0.25 -1.94 -11.31
N ASP A 79 0.14 -1.70 -10.05
CA ASP A 79 0.52 -2.77 -9.13
C ASP A 79 -0.69 -3.55 -8.58
N GLY A 80 -1.88 -3.13 -8.91
CA GLY A 80 -3.10 -3.80 -8.43
C GLY A 80 -3.50 -3.44 -7.01
N LEU A 81 -2.93 -2.39 -6.44
CA LEU A 81 -3.19 -1.99 -5.05
C LEU A 81 -4.29 -0.96 -4.93
N VAL A 82 -4.55 -0.21 -5.98
CA VAL A 82 -5.51 0.89 -6.01
C VAL A 82 -6.50 0.68 -7.14
N HIS A 83 -7.75 0.93 -6.83
CA HIS A 83 -8.84 0.92 -7.79
C HIS A 83 -9.22 2.36 -8.13
N ARG A 84 -9.36 2.63 -9.42
CA ARG A 84 -9.77 3.93 -9.93
C ARG A 84 -11.10 3.77 -10.64
N GLU A 85 -12.09 4.55 -10.25
CA GLU A 85 -13.40 4.51 -10.90
C GLU A 85 -13.76 5.89 -11.43
N GLN A 86 -14.07 5.96 -12.72
CA GLN A 86 -14.48 7.19 -13.35
C GLN A 86 -15.99 7.22 -13.46
N PHE A 87 -16.59 8.35 -13.04
CA PHE A 87 -18.03 8.58 -13.12
C PHE A 87 -18.30 9.58 -14.23
N ASN A 88 -19.02 9.14 -15.27
CA ASN A 88 -19.36 9.98 -16.41
C ASN A 88 -20.64 10.78 -16.14
N GLU A 89 -20.59 11.54 -15.07
CA GLU A 89 -21.65 12.44 -14.65
C GLU A 89 -21.36 13.86 -15.13
N VAL A 90 -22.20 14.82 -14.72
CA VAL A 90 -21.99 16.24 -15.00
C VAL A 90 -21.97 16.94 -13.65
N PRO A 91 -20.82 17.43 -13.19
CA PRO A 91 -19.49 17.28 -13.79
C PRO A 91 -18.91 15.88 -13.59
N PRO A 92 -18.04 15.41 -14.50
CA PRO A 92 -17.41 14.12 -14.33
C PRO A 92 -16.41 14.14 -13.18
N HIS A 93 -16.21 12.99 -12.53
CA HIS A 93 -15.23 12.89 -11.47
C HIS A 93 -14.65 11.46 -11.39
N VAL A 94 -13.57 11.34 -10.65
CA VAL A 94 -12.87 10.08 -10.43
C VAL A 94 -12.76 9.83 -8.93
N GLU A 95 -13.01 8.60 -8.52
CA GLU A 95 -12.84 8.17 -7.13
C GLU A 95 -11.78 7.09 -7.05
N TYR A 96 -11.00 7.12 -5.98
CA TYR A 96 -9.94 6.17 -5.71
C TYR A 96 -10.25 5.40 -4.45
N SER A 97 -9.86 4.13 -4.43
CA SER A 97 -10.01 3.26 -3.26
C SER A 97 -8.93 2.20 -3.29
N LEU A 98 -8.71 1.55 -2.14
CA LEU A 98 -7.84 0.39 -2.10
C LEU A 98 -8.56 -0.79 -2.76
N SER A 99 -7.81 -1.56 -3.55
CA SER A 99 -8.27 -2.86 -4.02
C SER A 99 -8.27 -3.85 -2.86
N GLU A 100 -8.77 -5.07 -3.08
CA GLU A 100 -8.67 -6.13 -2.10
C GLU A 100 -7.21 -6.38 -1.73
N LYS A 101 -6.33 -6.43 -2.72
CA LYS A 101 -4.89 -6.58 -2.51
C LYS A 101 -4.32 -5.43 -1.69
N GLY A 102 -4.78 -4.20 -1.95
CA GLY A 102 -4.37 -3.03 -1.18
C GLY A 102 -4.88 -3.09 0.26
N HIS A 103 -6.11 -3.52 0.47
CA HIS A 103 -6.65 -3.71 1.82
C HIS A 103 -5.86 -4.73 2.62
N ASP A 104 -5.33 -5.75 1.98
CA ASP A 104 -4.54 -6.78 2.66
C ASP A 104 -3.22 -6.23 3.22
N LEU A 105 -2.79 -5.05 2.81
CA LEU A 105 -1.64 -4.37 3.39
C LEU A 105 -1.95 -3.67 4.72
N GLN A 106 -3.22 -3.45 5.03
CA GLN A 106 -3.59 -2.72 6.24
C GLN A 106 -3.04 -3.35 7.52
N PRO A 107 -3.17 -4.67 7.73
CA PRO A 107 -2.58 -5.29 8.91
C PRO A 107 -1.06 -5.14 8.99
N ILE A 108 -0.40 -5.14 7.85
CA ILE A 108 1.05 -4.95 7.79
C ILE A 108 1.41 -3.53 8.22
N PHE A 109 0.71 -2.53 7.70
CA PHE A 109 0.94 -1.14 8.10
C PHE A 109 0.66 -0.92 9.59
N TYR A 110 -0.37 -1.57 10.11
CA TYR A 110 -0.68 -1.51 11.54
C TYR A 110 0.51 -1.99 12.37
N GLU A 111 1.07 -3.14 12.04
CA GLU A 111 2.23 -3.66 12.75
C GLU A 111 3.46 -2.77 12.60
N MET A 112 3.66 -2.21 11.41
CA MET A 112 4.77 -1.27 11.18
C MET A 112 4.61 -0.01 12.02
N MET A 113 3.39 0.49 12.14
CA MET A 113 3.10 1.66 12.95
C MET A 113 3.40 1.40 14.42
N ILE A 114 2.98 0.24 14.93
CA ILE A 114 3.27 -0.16 16.32
C ILE A 114 4.78 -0.20 16.55
N TRP A 115 5.50 -0.83 15.65
CA TRP A 115 6.97 -0.90 15.74
C TRP A 115 7.59 0.50 15.72
N GLY A 116 7.08 1.36 14.84
CA GLY A 116 7.58 2.72 14.70
C GLY A 116 7.38 3.56 15.95
N PHE A 117 6.20 3.48 16.57
CA PHE A 117 5.95 4.19 17.82
C PHE A 117 6.83 3.69 18.96
N LYS A 118 7.11 2.40 18.97
CA LYS A 118 7.91 1.79 20.04
C LYS A 118 9.40 2.08 19.90
N HIS A 119 9.91 2.15 18.68
CA HIS A 119 11.36 2.20 18.44
C HIS A 119 11.82 3.32 17.52
N GLY A 120 10.99 3.77 16.60
CA GLY A 120 11.42 4.58 15.47
C GLY A 120 11.42 6.08 15.68
N GLN A 121 10.82 6.56 16.74
CA GLN A 121 10.70 7.99 17.01
C GLN A 121 11.76 8.41 18.01
N GLN A 122 12.77 9.08 17.50
CA GLN A 122 13.89 9.51 18.34
C GLN A 122 14.12 11.00 18.28
#